data_6ef278f058a8ed11c805c4c7bf0c896b
#
_entry.id   6ef278f058a8ed11c805c4c7bf0c896b
#
_cell.length_a   1.000
_cell.length_b   1.000
_cell.length_c   1.000
_cell.angle_alpha   90.00
_cell.angle_beta   90.00
_cell.angle_gamma   90.00
#
_symmetry.space_group_name_H-M   'P 1'
#
loop_
_entity.id
_entity.type
_entity.pdbx_description
1 polymer ?
#
loop_
_entity_poly.entity_id
_entity_poly.type
_entity_poly.pdbx_seq_one_letter_code
_entity_poly.pdbx_strand_id
1 'polypeptide(L)'
;VRLIDSLSTTGLRAIEAVSFVRADAILAMAGAAEVLAAINRPDGVRFSALVPNARGAELAVAEPIDGLEVVVSASNTHSHQNVRMSTGDALDAAANVIAIGHDAQLSVEAVISTAFGCPYEGEVDPVLVATMAVGLLDDGADMLAFGDTTGMATPRQVNALLDALVAAGVGVGQVAMHFHNTRNTGLVNIVTALDRGVRVFDASIGGLGGCPYAPGATGNVPTEDVVHLVEELGYDTGIDLDALIESALLAEQIVGRTLPGQVMRAGPRLRTVNT
;
A
#
# COMPACT_ATOMS: atom_id res chain seq x y z
N VAL A 1 -14.52 -4.20 10.73
CA VAL A 1 -14.47 -3.54 12.03
C VAL A 1 -13.48 -4.26 12.95
N ARG A 2 -13.75 -5.47 13.45
CA ARG A 2 -12.92 -6.18 14.46
C ARG A 2 -11.42 -6.24 14.10
N LEU A 3 -11.07 -6.45 12.83
CA LEU A 3 -9.67 -6.49 12.38
C LEU A 3 -9.03 -5.11 12.44
N ILE A 4 -9.73 -4.07 11.98
CA ILE A 4 -9.24 -2.70 12.00
C ILE A 4 -9.04 -2.24 13.45
N ASP A 5 -9.99 -2.54 14.35
CA ASP A 5 -9.87 -2.22 15.77
C ASP A 5 -8.68 -2.93 16.43
N SER A 6 -8.42 -4.20 16.06
CA SER A 6 -7.25 -4.93 16.52
C SER A 6 -5.95 -4.28 16.04
N LEU A 7 -5.86 -3.95 14.74
CA LEU A 7 -4.70 -3.29 14.15
C LEU A 7 -4.43 -1.91 14.76
N SER A 8 -5.49 -1.14 15.05
CA SER A 8 -5.36 0.22 15.59
C SER A 8 -4.74 0.28 17.00
N THR A 9 -4.64 -0.86 17.68
CA THR A 9 -4.02 -0.97 19.02
C THR A 9 -2.59 -1.50 19.00
N THR A 10 -2.04 -1.82 17.83
CA THR A 10 -0.70 -2.43 17.68
C THR A 10 0.46 -1.42 17.64
N GLY A 11 0.16 -0.12 17.59
CA GLY A 11 1.17 0.92 17.38
C GLY A 11 1.34 1.33 15.91
N LEU A 12 0.59 0.73 14.98
CA LEU A 12 0.51 1.21 13.59
C LEU A 12 0.01 2.65 13.56
N ARG A 13 0.65 3.50 12.74
CA ARG A 13 0.32 4.92 12.64
C ARG A 13 -0.63 5.25 11.50
N ALA A 14 -0.76 4.35 10.52
CA ALA A 14 -1.64 4.52 9.38
C ALA A 14 -2.26 3.18 9.01
N ILE A 15 -3.54 3.19 8.66
CA ILE A 15 -4.31 2.03 8.21
C ILE A 15 -5.16 2.47 7.01
N GLU A 16 -4.90 1.90 5.83
CA GLU A 16 -5.87 1.94 4.74
C GLU A 16 -7.04 1.04 5.13
N ALA A 17 -8.13 1.64 5.56
CA ALA A 17 -9.22 0.93 6.22
C ALA A 17 -10.28 0.40 5.24
N VAL A 18 -10.55 1.15 4.17
CA VAL A 18 -11.65 0.91 3.23
C VAL A 18 -11.29 1.36 1.82
N SER A 19 -12.13 0.97 0.86
CA SER A 19 -12.05 1.46 -0.51
C SER A 19 -13.43 1.89 -1.01
N PHE A 20 -13.53 3.07 -1.61
CA PHE A 20 -14.75 3.59 -2.24
C PHE A 20 -14.84 3.21 -3.71
N VAL A 21 -14.57 1.93 -4.02
CA VAL A 21 -14.85 1.34 -5.32
C VAL A 21 -16.32 0.97 -5.45
N ARG A 22 -16.81 0.83 -6.67
CA ARG A 22 -18.20 0.41 -6.90
C ARG A 22 -18.46 -0.99 -6.32
N ALA A 23 -19.48 -1.11 -5.47
CA ALA A 23 -19.86 -2.37 -4.82
C ALA A 23 -20.25 -3.47 -5.83
N ASP A 24 -20.79 -3.11 -7.00
CA ASP A 24 -21.11 -4.05 -8.08
C ASP A 24 -19.86 -4.56 -8.83
N ALA A 25 -18.75 -3.85 -8.74
CA ALA A 25 -17.46 -4.30 -9.29
C ALA A 25 -16.72 -5.20 -8.30
N ILE A 26 -16.71 -4.85 -6.99
CA ILE A 26 -16.03 -5.63 -5.94
C ILE A 26 -16.93 -5.67 -4.71
N LEU A 27 -17.76 -6.71 -4.62
CA LEU A 27 -18.72 -6.87 -3.52
C LEU A 27 -18.07 -6.87 -2.12
N ALA A 28 -16.85 -7.38 -2.02
CA ALA A 28 -16.09 -7.42 -0.76
C ALA A 28 -15.73 -6.02 -0.22
N MET A 29 -15.80 -4.97 -1.04
CA MET A 29 -15.56 -3.59 -0.65
C MET A 29 -16.85 -2.80 -0.37
N ALA A 30 -18.02 -3.45 -0.40
CA ALA A 30 -19.27 -2.80 -0.04
C ALA A 30 -19.30 -2.43 1.45
N GLY A 31 -19.97 -1.32 1.81
CA GLY A 31 -20.14 -0.92 3.19
C GLY A 31 -18.98 -0.09 3.77
N ALA A 32 -18.21 0.61 2.94
CA ALA A 32 -17.08 1.43 3.38
C ALA A 32 -17.49 2.48 4.44
N ALA A 33 -18.58 3.21 4.21
CA ALA A 33 -19.08 4.21 5.15
C ALA A 33 -19.52 3.58 6.49
N GLU A 34 -20.20 2.44 6.44
CA GLU A 34 -20.64 1.71 7.63
C GLU A 34 -19.46 1.17 8.44
N VAL A 35 -18.38 0.74 7.77
CA VAL A 35 -17.14 0.32 8.44
C VAL A 35 -16.50 1.51 9.13
N LEU A 36 -16.33 2.65 8.45
CA LEU A 36 -15.73 3.86 9.02
C LEU A 36 -16.54 4.40 10.22
N ALA A 37 -17.86 4.33 10.15
CA ALA A 37 -18.73 4.73 11.27
C ALA A 37 -18.65 3.79 12.49
N ALA A 38 -18.22 2.54 12.30
CA ALA A 38 -18.24 1.50 13.32
C ALA A 38 -16.86 1.19 13.95
N ILE A 39 -15.76 1.64 13.36
CA ILE A 39 -14.41 1.41 13.90
C ILE A 39 -14.09 2.36 15.06
N ASN A 40 -13.24 1.88 15.96
CA ASN A 40 -12.62 2.73 16.97
C ASN A 40 -11.49 3.55 16.31
N ARG A 41 -11.42 4.83 16.70
CA ARG A 41 -10.40 5.76 16.17
C ARG A 41 -9.52 6.29 17.32
N PRO A 42 -8.53 5.51 17.76
CA PRO A 42 -7.63 5.97 18.82
C PRO A 42 -6.72 7.09 18.30
N ASP A 43 -6.33 7.99 19.20
CA ASP A 43 -5.39 9.06 18.90
C ASP A 43 -4.06 8.50 18.36
N GLY A 44 -3.51 9.16 17.34
CA GLY A 44 -2.22 8.80 16.75
C GLY A 44 -2.29 7.75 15.64
N VAL A 45 -3.47 7.22 15.31
CA VAL A 45 -3.71 6.35 14.15
C VAL A 45 -4.48 7.13 13.08
N ARG A 46 -3.92 7.19 11.86
CA ARG A 46 -4.59 7.78 10.69
C ARG A 46 -5.30 6.69 9.90
N PHE A 47 -6.50 6.99 9.45
CA PHE A 47 -7.30 6.09 8.61
C PHE A 47 -7.46 6.70 7.23
N SER A 48 -6.99 6.00 6.20
CA SER A 48 -7.15 6.39 4.80
C SER A 48 -8.15 5.52 4.06
N ALA A 49 -8.55 5.99 2.91
CA ALA A 49 -9.42 5.27 2.00
C ALA A 49 -8.88 5.31 0.57
N LEU A 50 -8.86 4.13 -0.07
CA LEU A 50 -8.57 4.04 -1.50
C LEU A 50 -9.78 4.58 -2.29
N VAL A 51 -9.50 5.47 -3.25
CA VAL A 51 -10.52 6.07 -4.12
C VAL A 51 -10.09 5.98 -5.58
N PRO A 52 -10.91 5.37 -6.46
CA PRO A 52 -10.52 5.14 -7.85
C PRO A 52 -10.74 6.35 -8.76
N ASN A 53 -11.47 7.37 -8.32
CA ASN A 53 -11.86 8.54 -9.12
C ASN A 53 -12.52 9.61 -8.24
N ALA A 54 -12.85 10.77 -8.85
CA ALA A 54 -13.50 11.90 -8.17
C ALA A 54 -14.78 11.51 -7.43
N ARG A 55 -15.62 10.63 -8.01
CA ARG A 55 -16.85 10.19 -7.33
C ARG A 55 -16.57 9.40 -6.04
N GLY A 56 -15.55 8.53 -6.08
CA GLY A 56 -15.08 7.82 -4.87
C GLY A 56 -14.55 8.80 -3.82
N ALA A 57 -13.78 9.80 -4.26
CA ALA A 57 -13.26 10.84 -3.38
C ALA A 57 -14.37 11.67 -2.74
N GLU A 58 -15.38 12.13 -3.49
CA GLU A 58 -16.55 12.84 -2.96
C GLU A 58 -17.31 12.05 -1.87
N LEU A 59 -17.40 10.72 -2.05
CA LEU A 59 -18.04 9.86 -1.04
C LEU A 59 -17.14 9.71 0.18
N ALA A 60 -15.84 9.54 -0.01
CA ALA A 60 -14.88 9.33 1.05
C ALA A 60 -14.74 10.57 1.95
N VAL A 61 -14.65 11.78 1.39
CA VAL A 61 -14.51 13.02 2.17
C VAL A 61 -15.74 13.38 3.00
N ALA A 62 -16.87 12.73 2.76
CA ALA A 62 -18.06 12.88 3.59
C ALA A 62 -17.99 12.03 4.88
N GLU A 63 -17.02 11.12 4.97
CA GLU A 63 -16.84 10.18 6.06
C GLU A 63 -15.68 10.60 6.98
N PRO A 64 -15.59 10.08 8.21
CA PRO A 64 -14.50 10.40 9.12
C PRO A 64 -13.21 9.67 8.70
N ILE A 65 -12.43 10.26 7.79
CA ILE A 65 -11.14 9.77 7.33
C ILE A 65 -10.06 10.85 7.47
N ASP A 66 -8.79 10.46 7.41
CA ASP A 66 -7.63 11.34 7.58
C ASP A 66 -6.83 11.50 6.28
N GLY A 67 -7.13 10.70 5.25
CA GLY A 67 -6.45 10.76 3.97
C GLY A 67 -7.13 9.96 2.87
N LEU A 68 -6.75 10.28 1.63
CA LEU A 68 -7.15 9.57 0.42
C LEU A 68 -5.93 8.89 -0.22
N GLU A 69 -6.16 7.76 -0.85
CA GLU A 69 -5.20 7.08 -1.70
C GLU A 69 -5.77 6.95 -3.11
N VAL A 70 -5.04 7.47 -4.10
CA VAL A 70 -5.44 7.35 -5.51
C VAL A 70 -4.40 6.55 -6.28
N VAL A 71 -4.84 5.60 -7.10
CA VAL A 71 -3.95 4.69 -7.83
C VAL A 71 -3.97 4.99 -9.32
N VAL A 72 -2.78 5.19 -9.89
CA VAL A 72 -2.52 5.23 -11.33
C VAL A 72 -1.60 4.08 -11.72
N SER A 73 -1.60 3.65 -12.98
CA SER A 73 -0.71 2.58 -13.43
C SER A 73 0.36 3.11 -14.38
N ALA A 74 1.62 2.68 -14.18
CA ALA A 74 2.70 2.98 -15.11
C ALA A 74 2.59 2.20 -16.44
N SER A 75 1.75 1.15 -16.50
CA SER A 75 1.44 0.40 -17.71
C SER A 75 0.07 0.78 -18.26
N ASN A 76 0.04 1.20 -19.51
CA ASN A 76 -1.21 1.60 -20.16
C ASN A 76 -2.17 0.41 -20.33
N THR A 77 -1.66 -0.77 -20.65
CA THR A 77 -2.47 -1.99 -20.75
C THR A 77 -3.06 -2.37 -19.40
N HIS A 78 -2.26 -2.32 -18.31
CA HIS A 78 -2.77 -2.59 -16.98
C HIS A 78 -3.79 -1.53 -16.55
N SER A 79 -3.58 -0.25 -16.84
CA SER A 79 -4.53 0.82 -16.58
C SER A 79 -5.91 0.53 -17.23
N HIS A 80 -5.91 0.18 -18.51
CA HIS A 80 -7.15 -0.19 -19.21
C HIS A 80 -7.85 -1.41 -18.59
N GLN A 81 -7.10 -2.43 -18.14
CA GLN A 81 -7.67 -3.61 -17.50
C GLN A 81 -8.25 -3.28 -16.11
N ASN A 82 -7.56 -2.43 -15.34
CA ASN A 82 -7.90 -2.13 -13.96
C ASN A 82 -9.02 -1.08 -13.85
N VAL A 83 -8.83 0.08 -14.51
CA VAL A 83 -9.72 1.24 -14.37
C VAL A 83 -10.41 1.66 -15.67
N ARG A 84 -10.18 0.94 -16.77
CA ARG A 84 -10.76 1.18 -18.10
C ARG A 84 -10.41 2.54 -18.72
N MET A 85 -9.28 3.11 -18.30
CA MET A 85 -8.74 4.37 -18.79
C MET A 85 -7.31 4.19 -19.27
N SER A 86 -6.84 5.07 -20.15
CA SER A 86 -5.41 5.16 -20.44
C SER A 86 -4.64 5.65 -19.19
N THR A 87 -3.33 5.43 -19.16
CA THR A 87 -2.48 6.00 -18.08
C THR A 87 -2.60 7.53 -18.03
N GLY A 88 -2.67 8.22 -19.19
CA GLY A 88 -2.86 9.67 -19.25
C GLY A 88 -4.19 10.12 -18.64
N ASP A 89 -5.31 9.51 -19.06
CA ASP A 89 -6.62 9.83 -18.50
C ASP A 89 -6.70 9.52 -16.98
N ALA A 90 -5.97 8.48 -16.53
CA ALA A 90 -5.92 8.14 -15.11
C ALA A 90 -5.11 9.16 -14.29
N LEU A 91 -4.05 9.76 -14.86
CA LEU A 91 -3.31 10.86 -14.24
C LEU A 91 -4.20 12.11 -14.12
N ASP A 92 -4.92 12.47 -15.19
CA ASP A 92 -5.87 13.60 -15.16
C ASP A 92 -6.99 13.37 -14.12
N ALA A 93 -7.46 12.12 -13.97
CA ALA A 93 -8.43 11.76 -12.95
C ALA A 93 -7.84 11.84 -11.53
N ALA A 94 -6.58 11.47 -11.35
CA ALA A 94 -5.88 11.57 -10.07
C ALA A 94 -5.71 13.03 -9.61
N ALA A 95 -5.40 13.96 -10.52
CA ALA A 95 -5.33 15.39 -10.23
C ALA A 95 -6.66 15.90 -9.63
N ASN A 96 -7.81 15.45 -10.17
CA ASN A 96 -9.12 15.81 -9.60
C ASN A 96 -9.33 15.23 -8.20
N VAL A 97 -8.88 14.00 -7.93
CA VAL A 97 -8.95 13.38 -6.59
C VAL A 97 -8.09 14.16 -5.60
N ILE A 98 -6.89 14.55 -5.99
CA ILE A 98 -5.97 15.34 -5.17
C ILE A 98 -6.62 16.68 -4.79
N ALA A 99 -7.22 17.38 -5.75
CA ALA A 99 -7.92 18.65 -5.50
C ALA A 99 -9.07 18.48 -4.51
N ILE A 100 -9.91 17.43 -4.67
CA ILE A 100 -11.02 17.13 -3.75
C ILE A 100 -10.52 16.83 -2.33
N GLY A 101 -9.43 16.06 -2.20
CA GLY A 101 -8.82 15.76 -0.91
C GLY A 101 -8.32 17.03 -0.21
N HIS A 102 -7.62 17.90 -0.90
CA HIS A 102 -7.11 19.15 -0.37
C HIS A 102 -8.23 20.14 -0.01
N ASP A 103 -9.28 20.24 -0.83
CA ASP A 103 -10.46 21.05 -0.50
C ASP A 103 -11.12 20.61 0.81
N ALA A 104 -11.05 19.30 1.12
CA ALA A 104 -11.48 18.71 2.38
C ALA A 104 -10.42 18.74 3.50
N GLN A 105 -9.24 19.32 3.26
CA GLN A 105 -8.11 19.37 4.19
C GLN A 105 -7.55 17.98 4.56
N LEU A 106 -7.67 17.00 3.68
CA LEU A 106 -7.11 15.65 3.82
C LEU A 106 -5.77 15.56 3.09
N SER A 107 -4.86 14.71 3.59
CA SER A 107 -3.67 14.34 2.84
C SER A 107 -4.02 13.36 1.72
N VAL A 108 -3.32 13.47 0.60
CA VAL A 108 -3.51 12.56 -0.54
C VAL A 108 -2.21 11.88 -0.91
N GLU A 109 -2.22 10.55 -0.86
CA GLU A 109 -1.16 9.70 -1.39
C GLU A 109 -1.51 9.26 -2.81
N ALA A 110 -0.57 9.44 -3.74
CA ALA A 110 -0.70 8.95 -5.10
C ALA A 110 0.16 7.70 -5.29
N VAL A 111 -0.50 6.58 -5.60
CA VAL A 111 0.14 5.27 -5.78
C VAL A 111 0.38 5.02 -7.27
N ILE A 112 1.63 4.83 -7.68
CA ILE A 112 1.99 4.39 -9.02
C ILE A 112 2.14 2.88 -9.02
N SER A 113 1.13 2.17 -9.47
CA SER A 113 1.11 0.72 -9.60
C SER A 113 1.92 0.24 -10.81
N THR A 114 2.35 -1.02 -10.80
CA THR A 114 3.22 -1.64 -11.83
C THR A 114 4.56 -0.89 -12.05
N ALA A 115 5.05 -0.19 -11.01
CA ALA A 115 6.22 0.67 -11.11
C ALA A 115 7.53 -0.09 -11.43
N PHE A 116 7.57 -1.39 -11.19
CA PHE A 116 8.75 -2.24 -11.38
C PHE A 116 8.60 -3.27 -12.51
N GLY A 117 7.43 -3.34 -13.12
CA GLY A 117 7.15 -4.29 -14.19
C GLY A 117 5.65 -4.60 -14.32
N CYS A 118 5.25 -4.97 -15.52
CA CYS A 118 3.89 -5.27 -15.89
C CYS A 118 3.79 -6.64 -16.57
N PRO A 119 2.83 -7.50 -16.21
CA PRO A 119 2.68 -8.82 -16.83
C PRO A 119 2.24 -8.73 -18.30
N TYR A 120 1.75 -7.58 -18.74
CA TYR A 120 1.29 -7.36 -20.12
C TYR A 120 2.36 -6.68 -20.99
N GLU A 121 3.12 -5.74 -20.43
CA GLU A 121 4.09 -4.90 -21.14
C GLU A 121 5.55 -5.24 -20.83
N GLY A 122 5.80 -6.08 -19.82
CA GLY A 122 7.14 -6.47 -19.40
C GLY A 122 7.82 -5.43 -18.52
N GLU A 123 9.05 -5.04 -18.85
CA GLU A 123 9.79 -4.04 -18.08
C GLU A 123 9.16 -2.65 -18.20
N VAL A 124 9.13 -1.92 -17.09
CA VAL A 124 8.67 -0.54 -17.01
C VAL A 124 9.89 0.36 -16.84
N ASP A 125 9.98 1.41 -17.65
CA ASP A 125 11.08 2.36 -17.59
C ASP A 125 11.01 3.20 -16.30
N PRO A 126 12.03 3.17 -15.42
CA PRO A 126 12.05 3.97 -14.20
C PRO A 126 12.01 5.49 -14.46
N VAL A 127 12.47 5.95 -15.63
CA VAL A 127 12.38 7.37 -16.01
C VAL A 127 10.94 7.78 -16.30
N LEU A 128 10.15 6.90 -16.93
CA LEU A 128 8.70 7.11 -17.10
C LEU A 128 8.01 7.22 -15.74
N VAL A 129 8.29 6.31 -14.82
CA VAL A 129 7.72 6.32 -13.47
C VAL A 129 8.09 7.60 -12.71
N ALA A 130 9.35 8.04 -12.82
CA ALA A 130 9.81 9.29 -12.20
C ALA A 130 9.13 10.51 -12.82
N THR A 131 8.86 10.52 -14.13
CA THR A 131 8.12 11.60 -14.80
C THR A 131 6.67 11.66 -14.30
N MET A 132 5.99 10.51 -14.15
CA MET A 132 4.65 10.46 -13.56
C MET A 132 4.65 10.96 -12.12
N ALA A 133 5.67 10.57 -11.34
CA ALA A 133 5.84 11.00 -9.95
C ALA A 133 5.93 12.53 -9.82
N VAL A 134 6.74 13.17 -10.67
CA VAL A 134 6.84 14.65 -10.70
C VAL A 134 5.49 15.27 -11.04
N GLY A 135 4.79 14.76 -12.06
CA GLY A 135 3.46 15.29 -12.43
C GLY A 135 2.46 15.20 -11.26
N LEU A 136 2.41 14.07 -10.55
CA LEU A 136 1.52 13.92 -9.39
C LEU A 136 1.89 14.85 -8.22
N LEU A 137 3.18 15.11 -7.99
CA LEU A 137 3.62 16.11 -6.99
C LEU A 137 3.26 17.53 -7.43
N ASP A 138 3.39 17.86 -8.72
CA ASP A 138 3.00 19.16 -9.27
C ASP A 138 1.47 19.36 -9.16
N ASP A 139 0.68 18.30 -9.26
CA ASP A 139 -0.77 18.29 -9.02
C ASP A 139 -1.11 18.39 -7.52
N GLY A 140 -0.11 18.25 -6.63
CA GLY A 140 -0.24 18.46 -5.19
C GLY A 140 -0.27 17.18 -4.34
N ALA A 141 0.07 16.00 -4.85
CA ALA A 141 0.16 14.82 -4.00
C ALA A 141 1.14 15.04 -2.84
N ASP A 142 0.74 14.67 -1.62
CA ASP A 142 1.55 14.83 -0.41
C ASP A 142 2.61 13.74 -0.27
N MET A 143 2.30 12.54 -0.77
CA MET A 143 3.15 11.37 -0.72
C MET A 143 3.00 10.58 -2.03
N LEU A 144 4.05 9.88 -2.42
CA LEU A 144 4.06 8.97 -3.56
C LEU A 144 4.37 7.56 -3.10
N ALA A 145 3.52 6.59 -3.41
CA ALA A 145 3.80 5.18 -3.21
C ALA A 145 4.10 4.48 -4.55
N PHE A 146 5.13 3.64 -4.56
CA PHE A 146 5.54 2.88 -5.76
C PHE A 146 5.23 1.41 -5.57
N GLY A 147 4.24 0.92 -6.34
CA GLY A 147 3.68 -0.41 -6.19
C GLY A 147 4.33 -1.47 -7.07
N ASP A 148 4.85 -2.52 -6.44
CA ASP A 148 5.25 -3.78 -7.08
C ASP A 148 4.02 -4.71 -7.20
N THR A 149 2.99 -4.23 -7.87
CA THR A 149 1.65 -4.85 -7.97
C THR A 149 1.69 -6.32 -8.39
N THR A 150 2.71 -6.72 -9.11
CA THR A 150 2.83 -8.05 -9.71
C THR A 150 3.99 -8.88 -9.14
N GLY A 151 4.69 -8.34 -8.13
CA GLY A 151 5.84 -8.97 -7.51
C GLY A 151 6.99 -9.22 -8.50
N MET A 152 7.25 -8.26 -9.37
CA MET A 152 8.32 -8.29 -10.36
C MET A 152 9.56 -7.50 -9.94
N ALA A 153 9.45 -6.71 -8.86
CA ALA A 153 10.57 -5.92 -8.35
C ALA A 153 11.73 -6.79 -7.88
N THR A 154 12.93 -6.29 -8.17
CA THR A 154 14.20 -6.81 -7.67
C THR A 154 15.02 -5.66 -7.08
N PRO A 155 16.02 -5.92 -6.22
CA PRO A 155 16.89 -4.88 -5.69
C PRO A 155 17.50 -3.97 -6.76
N ARG A 156 17.81 -4.52 -7.95
CA ARG A 156 18.32 -3.73 -9.08
C ARG A 156 17.31 -2.69 -9.57
N GLN A 157 16.03 -3.09 -9.70
CA GLN A 157 14.97 -2.19 -10.17
C GLN A 157 14.57 -1.17 -9.09
N VAL A 158 14.58 -1.56 -7.81
CA VAL A 158 14.38 -0.62 -6.69
C VAL A 158 15.46 0.48 -6.73
N ASN A 159 16.74 0.11 -6.87
CA ASN A 159 17.81 1.08 -7.01
C ASN A 159 17.63 1.96 -8.25
N ALA A 160 17.31 1.38 -9.41
CA ALA A 160 17.13 2.12 -10.65
C ALA A 160 15.98 3.15 -10.57
N LEU A 161 14.86 2.78 -9.93
CA LEU A 161 13.74 3.69 -9.70
C LEU A 161 14.15 4.83 -8.77
N LEU A 162 14.79 4.53 -7.62
CA LEU A 162 15.24 5.54 -6.67
C LEU A 162 16.27 6.50 -7.29
N ASP A 163 17.18 5.99 -8.15
CA ASP A 163 18.11 6.83 -8.90
C ASP A 163 17.37 7.79 -9.86
N ALA A 164 16.36 7.29 -10.57
CA ALA A 164 15.54 8.10 -11.48
C ALA A 164 14.72 9.17 -10.73
N LEU A 165 14.14 8.82 -9.57
CA LEU A 165 13.40 9.76 -8.72
C LEU A 165 14.31 10.88 -8.20
N VAL A 166 15.49 10.54 -7.69
CA VAL A 166 16.48 11.54 -7.24
C VAL A 166 16.92 12.43 -8.39
N ALA A 167 17.18 11.87 -9.57
CA ALA A 167 17.55 12.64 -10.75
C ALA A 167 16.42 13.59 -11.22
N ALA A 168 15.17 13.23 -10.99
CA ALA A 168 13.99 14.04 -11.27
C ALA A 168 13.67 15.07 -10.15
N GLY A 169 14.43 15.10 -9.06
CA GLY A 169 14.25 16.01 -7.94
C GLY A 169 13.25 15.57 -6.88
N VAL A 170 12.77 14.33 -6.93
CA VAL A 170 11.86 13.78 -5.92
C VAL A 170 12.64 13.43 -4.65
N GLY A 171 12.25 14.02 -3.54
CA GLY A 171 12.87 13.76 -2.23
C GLY A 171 12.48 12.40 -1.66
N VAL A 172 13.44 11.66 -1.10
CA VAL A 172 13.18 10.34 -0.52
C VAL A 172 12.14 10.37 0.62
N GLY A 173 11.98 11.51 1.29
CA GLY A 173 10.96 11.72 2.32
C GLY A 173 9.52 11.76 1.80
N GLN A 174 9.33 11.86 0.49
CA GLN A 174 8.03 11.80 -0.19
C GLN A 174 7.75 10.43 -0.81
N VAL A 175 8.60 9.43 -0.54
CA VAL A 175 8.55 8.11 -1.17
C VAL A 175 8.09 7.06 -0.17
N ALA A 176 7.02 6.38 -0.51
CA ALA A 176 6.58 5.11 0.09
C ALA A 176 6.80 3.96 -0.91
N MET A 177 6.96 2.76 -0.41
CA MET A 177 7.13 1.55 -1.22
C MET A 177 6.14 0.48 -0.82
N HIS A 178 5.52 -0.12 -1.83
CA HIS A 178 4.56 -1.22 -1.69
C HIS A 178 5.08 -2.44 -2.46
N PHE A 179 5.43 -3.50 -1.75
CA PHE A 179 5.99 -4.70 -2.37
C PHE A 179 5.07 -5.91 -2.24
N HIS A 180 4.99 -6.68 -3.31
CA HIS A 180 4.39 -8.01 -3.31
C HIS A 180 5.45 -9.11 -3.12
N ASN A 181 5.04 -10.20 -2.49
CA ASN A 181 5.94 -11.33 -2.21
C ASN A 181 5.78 -12.50 -3.21
N THR A 182 5.23 -12.24 -4.38
CA THR A 182 4.93 -13.26 -5.40
C THR A 182 6.12 -14.12 -5.78
N ARG A 183 7.34 -13.56 -5.77
CA ARG A 183 8.60 -14.25 -6.07
C ARG A 183 9.55 -14.31 -4.88
N ASN A 184 9.04 -14.13 -3.67
CA ASN A 184 9.82 -14.07 -2.43
C ASN A 184 10.93 -12.99 -2.43
N THR A 185 10.74 -11.92 -3.21
CA THR A 185 11.67 -10.79 -3.29
C THR A 185 11.24 -9.59 -2.45
N GLY A 186 10.02 -9.59 -1.91
CA GLY A 186 9.44 -8.44 -1.23
C GLY A 186 10.31 -7.94 -0.06
N LEU A 187 10.70 -8.83 0.86
CA LEU A 187 11.50 -8.44 2.03
C LEU A 187 12.91 -7.94 1.65
N VAL A 188 13.56 -8.54 0.64
CA VAL A 188 14.87 -8.04 0.20
C VAL A 188 14.77 -6.68 -0.52
N ASN A 189 13.66 -6.40 -1.18
CA ASN A 189 13.38 -5.10 -1.77
C ASN A 189 13.16 -4.04 -0.69
N ILE A 190 12.49 -4.38 0.43
CA ILE A 190 12.35 -3.50 1.61
C ILE A 190 13.73 -3.15 2.16
N VAL A 191 14.62 -4.13 2.39
CA VAL A 191 15.99 -3.86 2.86
C VAL A 191 16.71 -2.92 1.91
N THR A 192 16.60 -3.16 0.60
CA THR A 192 17.23 -2.31 -0.42
C THR A 192 16.72 -0.88 -0.36
N ALA A 193 15.41 -0.68 -0.22
CA ALA A 193 14.80 0.65 -0.11
C ALA A 193 15.17 1.35 1.21
N LEU A 194 15.24 0.61 2.33
CA LEU A 194 15.70 1.11 3.62
C LEU A 194 17.14 1.65 3.54
N ASP A 195 18.06 0.90 2.89
CA ASP A 195 19.45 1.30 2.69
C ASP A 195 19.56 2.58 1.85
N ARG A 196 18.57 2.85 1.00
CA ARG A 196 18.47 4.08 0.19
C ARG A 196 17.74 5.22 0.89
N GLY A 197 17.31 5.03 2.14
CA GLY A 197 16.72 6.07 2.96
C GLY A 197 15.18 6.11 2.96
N VAL A 198 14.50 5.22 2.25
CA VAL A 198 13.02 5.10 2.33
C VAL A 198 12.63 4.68 3.75
N ARG A 199 11.54 5.24 4.28
CA ARG A 199 11.06 4.99 5.66
C ARG A 199 9.58 4.68 5.74
N VAL A 200 8.85 4.76 4.63
CA VAL A 200 7.42 4.44 4.56
C VAL A 200 7.23 3.21 3.67
N PHE A 201 6.54 2.21 4.22
CA PHE A 201 6.27 0.95 3.54
C PHE A 201 4.83 0.54 3.79
N ASP A 202 4.11 0.21 2.72
CA ASP A 202 2.81 -0.41 2.82
C ASP A 202 2.98 -1.93 2.84
N ALA A 203 2.19 -2.56 3.68
CA ALA A 203 2.16 -4.01 3.81
C ALA A 203 0.75 -4.45 4.19
N SER A 204 0.45 -5.72 4.07
CA SER A 204 -0.86 -6.23 4.46
C SER A 204 -0.74 -7.28 5.55
N ILE A 205 -1.63 -7.19 6.54
CA ILE A 205 -1.66 -8.12 7.65
C ILE A 205 -1.78 -9.58 7.14
N GLY A 206 -0.91 -10.45 7.63
CA GLY A 206 -0.84 -11.84 7.19
C GLY A 206 -0.48 -12.04 5.72
N GLY A 207 -0.10 -10.98 4.97
CA GLY A 207 0.13 -11.02 3.53
C GLY A 207 -1.15 -11.14 2.71
N LEU A 208 -2.27 -10.65 3.23
CA LEU A 208 -3.53 -10.59 2.52
C LEU A 208 -3.42 -9.71 1.26
N GLY A 209 -4.31 -9.99 0.31
CA GLY A 209 -4.39 -9.25 -0.94
C GLY A 209 -3.69 -9.96 -2.08
N GLY A 210 -4.01 -9.52 -3.28
CA GLY A 210 -3.49 -9.96 -4.56
C GLY A 210 -4.20 -9.18 -5.64
N CYS A 211 -3.59 -9.05 -6.80
CA CYS A 211 -4.22 -8.37 -7.91
C CYS A 211 -4.95 -9.40 -8.78
N PRO A 212 -6.29 -9.32 -8.93
CA PRO A 212 -7.03 -10.25 -9.80
C PRO A 212 -6.61 -10.12 -11.28
N TYR A 213 -6.01 -9.00 -11.64
CA TYR A 213 -5.48 -8.73 -12.99
C TYR A 213 -4.00 -9.11 -13.16
N ALA A 214 -3.38 -9.73 -12.15
CA ALA A 214 -2.01 -10.24 -12.20
C ALA A 214 -2.02 -11.76 -11.95
N PRO A 215 -2.08 -12.58 -13.01
CA PRO A 215 -2.09 -14.04 -12.88
C PRO A 215 -0.89 -14.53 -12.07
N GLY A 216 -1.13 -15.32 -11.03
CA GLY A 216 -0.08 -15.88 -10.17
C GLY A 216 0.48 -14.95 -9.09
N ALA A 217 -0.06 -13.73 -8.95
CA ALA A 217 0.30 -12.86 -7.82
C ALA A 217 -0.21 -13.44 -6.50
N THR A 218 0.69 -13.72 -5.56
CA THR A 218 0.37 -14.38 -4.29
C THR A 218 -0.02 -13.42 -3.17
N GLY A 219 0.15 -12.12 -3.35
CA GLY A 219 -0.23 -11.09 -2.38
C GLY A 219 0.94 -10.25 -1.88
N ASN A 220 0.62 -9.39 -0.94
CA ASN A 220 1.53 -8.44 -0.31
C ASN A 220 2.60 -9.13 0.55
N VAL A 221 3.65 -8.40 0.89
CA VAL A 221 4.48 -8.77 2.03
C VAL A 221 3.63 -8.69 3.30
N PRO A 222 3.74 -9.68 4.23
CA PRO A 222 3.03 -9.64 5.50
C PRO A 222 3.56 -8.51 6.39
N THR A 223 2.68 -7.73 7.00
CA THR A 223 3.07 -6.61 7.87
C THR A 223 3.93 -7.08 9.03
N GLU A 224 3.56 -8.19 9.68
CA GLU A 224 4.31 -8.77 10.79
C GLU A 224 5.70 -9.29 10.38
N ASP A 225 5.86 -9.78 9.16
CA ASP A 225 7.17 -10.19 8.62
C ASP A 225 8.05 -8.97 8.35
N VAL A 226 7.46 -7.87 7.87
CA VAL A 226 8.16 -6.59 7.64
C VAL A 226 8.61 -5.98 8.97
N VAL A 227 7.71 -5.87 9.95
CA VAL A 227 8.02 -5.30 11.27
C VAL A 227 9.14 -6.09 11.92
N HIS A 228 9.04 -7.41 11.97
CA HIS A 228 10.08 -8.27 12.51
C HIS A 228 11.43 -8.04 11.83
N LEU A 229 11.48 -8.03 10.50
CA LEU A 229 12.71 -7.80 9.74
C LEU A 229 13.34 -6.43 10.06
N VAL A 230 12.53 -5.39 10.05
CA VAL A 230 12.99 -4.00 10.26
C VAL A 230 13.53 -3.80 11.67
N GLU A 231 12.91 -4.39 12.69
CA GLU A 231 13.39 -4.38 14.06
C GLU A 231 14.69 -5.18 14.24
N GLU A 232 14.81 -6.35 13.62
CA GLU A 232 16.07 -7.13 13.62
C GLU A 232 17.22 -6.42 12.87
N LEU A 233 16.91 -5.47 11.99
CA LEU A 233 17.89 -4.57 11.37
C LEU A 233 18.27 -3.38 12.29
N GLY A 234 17.63 -3.25 13.46
CA GLY A 234 17.94 -2.24 14.45
C GLY A 234 17.13 -0.94 14.32
N TYR A 235 16.08 -0.92 13.54
CA TYR A 235 15.13 0.20 13.49
C TYR A 235 14.07 0.03 14.59
N ASP A 236 13.62 1.12 15.17
CA ASP A 236 12.49 1.17 16.10
C ASP A 236 11.22 1.51 15.31
N THR A 237 10.29 0.56 15.24
CA THR A 237 9.01 0.75 14.56
C THR A 237 7.96 1.37 15.48
N GLY A 238 8.10 1.20 16.78
CA GLY A 238 7.09 1.54 17.78
C GLY A 238 5.84 0.65 17.71
N ILE A 239 5.91 -0.50 17.00
CA ILE A 239 4.81 -1.44 16.82
C ILE A 239 4.97 -2.62 17.78
N ASP A 240 3.89 -3.00 18.46
CA ASP A 240 3.84 -4.22 19.25
C ASP A 240 3.69 -5.43 18.30
N LEU A 241 4.80 -6.13 18.07
CA LEU A 241 4.86 -7.27 17.16
C LEU A 241 3.97 -8.44 17.64
N ASP A 242 3.83 -8.68 18.94
CA ASP A 242 2.98 -9.76 19.44
C ASP A 242 1.51 -9.43 19.21
N ALA A 243 1.07 -8.21 19.47
CA ALA A 243 -0.29 -7.75 19.14
C ALA A 243 -0.57 -7.78 17.62
N LEU A 244 0.45 -7.48 16.81
CA LEU A 244 0.33 -7.56 15.35
C LEU A 244 0.19 -9.02 14.87
N ILE A 245 0.93 -9.95 15.46
CA ILE A 245 0.79 -11.40 15.19
C ILE A 245 -0.63 -11.87 15.56
N GLU A 246 -1.18 -11.45 16.69
CA GLU A 246 -2.56 -11.78 17.07
C GLU A 246 -3.57 -11.24 16.06
N SER A 247 -3.34 -10.03 15.54
CA SER A 247 -4.16 -9.44 14.47
C SER A 247 -4.06 -10.24 13.16
N ALA A 248 -2.88 -10.77 12.83
CA ALA A 248 -2.68 -11.63 11.65
C ALA A 248 -3.44 -12.96 11.80
N LEU A 249 -3.41 -13.57 12.98
CA LEU A 249 -4.16 -14.79 13.29
C LEU A 249 -5.68 -14.53 13.26
N LEU A 250 -6.12 -13.36 13.74
CA LEU A 250 -7.52 -12.93 13.62
C LEU A 250 -7.94 -12.77 12.15
N ALA A 251 -7.09 -12.16 11.32
CA ALA A 251 -7.34 -12.01 9.89
C ALA A 251 -7.50 -13.38 9.21
N GLU A 252 -6.64 -14.34 9.52
CA GLU A 252 -6.72 -15.70 9.03
C GLU A 252 -8.04 -16.38 9.41
N GLN A 253 -8.49 -16.22 10.66
CA GLN A 253 -9.78 -16.75 11.12
C GLN A 253 -10.97 -16.12 10.38
N ILE A 254 -10.94 -14.80 10.16
CA ILE A 254 -12.00 -14.08 9.45
C ILE A 254 -12.09 -14.53 8.00
N VAL A 255 -10.94 -14.65 7.32
CA VAL A 255 -10.88 -15.06 5.90
C VAL A 255 -11.15 -16.55 5.70
N GLY A 256 -10.92 -17.37 6.74
CA GLY A 256 -11.18 -18.82 6.72
C GLY A 256 -10.22 -19.63 5.86
N ARG A 257 -9.02 -19.10 5.58
CA ARG A 257 -7.94 -19.79 4.87
C ARG A 257 -6.58 -19.43 5.45
N THR A 258 -5.60 -20.32 5.29
CA THR A 258 -4.21 -20.06 5.70
C THR A 258 -3.64 -18.85 4.97
N LEU A 259 -3.02 -17.93 5.72
CA LEU A 259 -2.32 -16.77 5.24
C LEU A 259 -0.81 -17.03 5.11
N PRO A 260 -0.09 -16.34 4.20
CA PRO A 260 1.31 -16.62 3.90
C PRO A 260 2.31 -16.09 4.92
N GLY A 261 1.91 -15.25 5.89
CA GLY A 261 2.80 -14.68 6.90
C GLY A 261 3.60 -15.74 7.65
N GLN A 262 4.91 -15.55 7.76
CA GLN A 262 5.80 -16.51 8.40
C GLN A 262 5.94 -16.21 9.91
N VAL A 263 6.11 -14.93 10.27
CA VAL A 263 6.30 -14.51 11.66
C VAL A 263 5.05 -14.76 12.51
N MET A 264 3.85 -14.64 11.92
CA MET A 264 2.61 -15.04 12.62
C MET A 264 2.61 -16.53 13.04
N ARG A 265 3.40 -17.39 12.39
CA ARG A 265 3.53 -18.83 12.71
C ARG A 265 4.67 -19.10 13.67
N ALA A 266 5.86 -18.60 13.32
CA ALA A 266 7.08 -18.88 14.07
C ALA A 266 7.23 -18.01 15.32
N GLY A 267 6.60 -16.83 15.33
CA GLY A 267 6.86 -15.79 16.32
C GLY A 267 8.19 -15.06 16.08
N PRO A 268 8.51 -14.07 16.89
CA PRO A 268 9.78 -13.37 16.83
C PRO A 268 10.96 -14.31 17.12
N ARG A 269 12.15 -13.96 16.59
CA ARG A 269 13.36 -14.82 16.61
C ARG A 269 13.74 -15.36 17.99
N LEU A 270 13.55 -14.58 19.04
CA LEU A 270 13.93 -14.97 20.39
C LEU A 270 12.77 -15.49 21.25
N ARG A 271 11.64 -15.83 20.64
CA ARG A 271 10.53 -16.44 21.38
C ARG A 271 10.95 -17.81 21.92
N THR A 272 10.98 -17.94 23.24
CA THR A 272 11.23 -19.24 23.90
C THR A 272 9.94 -20.01 24.04
N VAL A 273 9.96 -21.31 23.76
CA VAL A 273 8.86 -22.24 24.07
C VAL A 273 9.07 -22.76 25.49
N ASN A 274 8.09 -22.54 26.35
CA ASN A 274 8.11 -23.22 27.67
C ASN A 274 7.87 -24.70 27.40
N THR A 275 8.85 -25.54 27.74
CA THR A 275 8.76 -27.02 27.68
C THR A 275 8.03 -27.56 28.89
#